data_502ca18f5a3846b05bef78dc6e1a1f96
#
_entry.id   502ca18f5a3846b05bef78dc6e1a1f96
#
_cell.length_a   1.000
_cell.length_b   1.000
_cell.length_c   1.000
_cell.angle_alpha   90.00
_cell.angle_beta   90.00
_cell.angle_gamma   90.00
#
_symmetry.space_group_name_H-M   'P 1'
#
loop_
_entity.id
_entity.type
_entity.pdbx_description
1 polymer ?
#
loop_
_entity_poly.entity_id
_entity_poly.type
_entity_poly.pdbx_seq_one_letter_code
_entity_poly.pdbx_strand_id
1 'polypeptide(L)'
;GVDLARAAEGGSDVTAIDRLRLTPERIAGMAGGLRAVAALPDPVGEVVDGWVRPNGLRITRVRVPLGVVGIIYENRPNVTSDAAGLCLKSGNAVLLRGSSSAIESNTAIVSLLRAGLAKAGLTEDAVGLVEDTSRESAVEFMQLRGVIDCLIPRGGPSLIASILEHATVPYVIDGDGNCHVYVDARADLDVAEAIVVNAKTQRPGVCNAAESLLVHREVAAAFLPRVAASLEGVELVGDEATRSVLAGIGEATEDDYASEFLGPKLSVAVVGGVDEAIDRIARFGTGHSEAIITEDLAAADRFTSQVDAAAVLVNASTRFVDGEELGLGAEIGISTQKLHARGPMGLRELTSIKYVVHGQGQVRQ
;
A
#
# COMPACT_ATOMS: atom_id res chain seq x y z
N GLY A 1 18.93 9.44 18.47
CA GLY A 1 19.52 9.36 19.81
C GLY A 1 18.58 8.75 20.81
N VAL A 2 17.66 9.53 21.39
CA VAL A 2 16.85 9.10 22.56
C VAL A 2 15.97 7.89 22.25
N ASP A 3 15.22 7.90 21.13
CA ASP A 3 14.34 6.78 20.74
C ASP A 3 15.14 5.48 20.54
N LEU A 4 16.33 5.56 19.93
CA LEU A 4 17.20 4.38 19.74
C LEU A 4 17.71 3.81 21.06
N ALA A 5 18.08 4.66 22.02
CA ALA A 5 18.51 4.21 23.33
C ALA A 5 17.36 3.51 24.07
N ARG A 6 16.17 4.11 24.08
CA ARG A 6 14.95 3.52 24.67
C ARG A 6 14.58 2.18 24.04
N ALA A 7 14.65 2.06 22.69
CA ALA A 7 14.34 0.82 21.99
C ALA A 7 15.34 -0.30 22.32
N ALA A 8 16.64 0.03 22.42
CA ALA A 8 17.69 -0.92 22.79
C ALA A 8 17.54 -1.41 24.24
N GLU A 9 17.27 -0.50 25.19
CA GLU A 9 17.01 -0.82 26.60
C GLU A 9 15.72 -1.66 26.78
N GLY A 10 14.69 -1.38 25.96
CA GLY A 10 13.41 -2.09 25.95
C GLY A 10 13.43 -3.46 25.27
N GLY A 11 14.59 -3.92 24.74
CA GLY A 11 14.74 -5.23 24.11
C GLY A 11 14.03 -5.37 22.75
N SER A 12 13.84 -4.24 22.04
CA SER A 12 13.28 -4.28 20.69
C SER A 12 14.16 -5.09 19.74
N ASP A 13 13.54 -5.75 18.75
CA ASP A 13 14.28 -6.52 17.76
C ASP A 13 15.14 -5.60 16.84
N VAL A 14 16.10 -6.22 16.15
CA VAL A 14 17.06 -5.50 15.29
C VAL A 14 16.33 -4.73 14.16
N THR A 15 15.26 -5.27 13.63
CA THR A 15 14.46 -4.66 12.55
C THR A 15 13.73 -3.41 13.05
N ALA A 16 13.13 -3.48 14.24
CA ALA A 16 12.46 -2.34 14.87
C ALA A 16 13.48 -1.22 15.18
N ILE A 17 14.66 -1.56 15.70
CA ILE A 17 15.74 -0.60 15.95
C ILE A 17 16.23 0.03 14.64
N ASP A 18 16.40 -0.75 13.59
CA ASP A 18 16.83 -0.22 12.29
C ASP A 18 15.79 0.75 11.69
N ARG A 19 14.50 0.45 11.81
CA ARG A 19 13.40 1.35 11.36
C ARG A 19 13.41 2.71 12.06
N LEU A 20 13.80 2.76 13.34
CA LEU A 20 13.90 4.00 14.12
C LEU A 20 15.15 4.82 13.80
N ARG A 21 16.14 4.22 13.15
CA ARG A 21 17.44 4.86 12.91
C ARG A 21 17.32 5.94 11.83
N LEU A 22 17.59 7.19 12.21
CA LEU A 22 17.72 8.33 11.31
C LEU A 22 19.21 8.64 11.11
N THR A 23 19.80 8.13 10.02
CA THR A 23 21.14 8.51 9.57
C THR A 23 21.07 9.80 8.74
N PRO A 24 22.19 10.50 8.52
CA PRO A 24 22.22 11.66 7.60
C PRO A 24 21.67 11.32 6.22
N GLU A 25 21.96 10.13 5.69
CA GLU A 25 21.49 9.66 4.38
C GLU A 25 19.96 9.45 4.39
N ARG A 26 19.39 8.85 5.45
CA ARG A 26 17.93 8.68 5.60
C ARG A 26 17.22 10.03 5.74
N ILE A 27 17.79 10.97 6.48
CA ILE A 27 17.27 12.35 6.60
C ILE A 27 17.32 13.06 5.24
N ALA A 28 18.43 12.91 4.50
CA ALA A 28 18.54 13.46 3.15
C ALA A 28 17.49 12.83 2.19
N GLY A 29 17.25 11.52 2.33
CA GLY A 29 16.19 10.81 1.60
C GLY A 29 14.80 11.37 1.91
N MET A 30 14.45 11.58 3.21
CA MET A 30 13.19 12.20 3.62
C MET A 30 13.02 13.60 2.99
N ALA A 31 14.07 14.43 3.03
CA ALA A 31 14.06 15.74 2.41
C ALA A 31 13.95 15.66 0.87
N GLY A 32 14.54 14.63 0.26
CA GLY A 32 14.40 14.30 -1.16
C GLY A 32 12.96 13.95 -1.52
N GLY A 33 12.32 13.10 -0.73
CA GLY A 33 10.91 12.73 -0.87
C GLY A 33 9.96 13.93 -0.81
N LEU A 34 10.17 14.83 0.16
CA LEU A 34 9.40 16.09 0.25
C LEU A 34 9.56 16.97 -1.00
N ARG A 35 10.78 17.07 -1.55
CA ARG A 35 11.00 17.81 -2.81
C ARG A 35 10.35 17.15 -4.01
N ALA A 36 10.38 15.81 -4.07
CA ALA A 36 9.69 15.06 -5.12
C ALA A 36 8.18 15.29 -5.06
N VAL A 37 7.57 15.19 -3.88
CA VAL A 37 6.15 15.50 -3.67
C VAL A 37 5.82 16.95 -4.03
N ALA A 38 6.66 17.91 -3.66
CA ALA A 38 6.47 19.32 -4.01
C ALA A 38 6.47 19.57 -5.54
N ALA A 39 7.23 18.78 -6.29
CA ALA A 39 7.31 18.88 -7.75
C ALA A 39 6.14 18.21 -8.48
N LEU A 40 5.33 17.37 -7.80
CA LEU A 40 4.16 16.74 -8.41
C LEU A 40 3.11 17.79 -8.83
N PRO A 41 2.30 17.49 -9.86
CA PRO A 41 1.14 18.31 -10.20
C PRO A 41 0.19 18.48 -9.01
N ASP A 42 -0.37 19.69 -8.87
CA ASP A 42 -1.36 19.97 -7.82
C ASP A 42 -2.71 19.33 -8.19
N PRO A 43 -3.26 18.44 -7.37
CA PRO A 43 -4.55 17.83 -7.66
C PRO A 43 -5.74 18.76 -7.34
N VAL A 44 -5.54 19.80 -6.51
CA VAL A 44 -6.63 20.68 -6.06
C VAL A 44 -7.10 21.57 -7.21
N GLY A 45 -8.39 21.54 -7.49
CA GLY A 45 -8.98 22.27 -8.61
C GLY A 45 -8.92 21.54 -9.95
N GLU A 46 -8.29 20.36 -10.02
CA GLU A 46 -8.32 19.52 -11.24
C GLU A 46 -9.78 19.21 -11.62
N VAL A 47 -10.14 19.48 -12.88
CA VAL A 47 -11.45 19.10 -13.43
C VAL A 47 -11.39 17.64 -13.87
N VAL A 48 -12.11 16.78 -13.17
CA VAL A 48 -12.17 15.35 -13.47
C VAL A 48 -12.97 15.06 -14.72
N ASP A 49 -14.17 15.67 -14.79
CA ASP A 49 -15.07 15.61 -15.93
C ASP A 49 -16.11 16.78 -15.87
N GLY A 50 -16.92 16.88 -16.91
CA GLY A 50 -18.00 17.86 -16.94
C GLY A 50 -18.94 17.64 -18.13
N TRP A 51 -20.15 18.19 -18.03
CA TRP A 51 -21.18 18.07 -19.07
C TRP A 51 -22.13 19.25 -19.07
N VAL A 52 -22.89 19.41 -20.15
CA VAL A 52 -23.94 20.39 -20.29
C VAL A 52 -25.31 19.69 -20.27
N ARG A 53 -26.23 20.18 -19.46
CA ARG A 53 -27.59 19.66 -19.41
C ARG A 53 -28.45 20.26 -20.54
N PRO A 54 -29.55 19.60 -20.94
CA PRO A 54 -30.50 20.17 -21.96
C PRO A 54 -31.04 21.53 -21.61
N ASN A 55 -31.17 21.87 -20.32
CA ASN A 55 -31.61 23.19 -19.85
C ASN A 55 -30.48 24.24 -19.82
N GLY A 56 -29.28 23.92 -20.31
CA GLY A 56 -28.17 24.86 -20.38
C GLY A 56 -27.27 24.92 -19.13
N LEU A 57 -27.59 24.18 -18.05
CA LEU A 57 -26.69 24.10 -16.90
C LEU A 57 -25.37 23.44 -17.31
N ARG A 58 -24.24 24.09 -17.00
CA ARG A 58 -22.89 23.53 -17.17
C ARG A 58 -22.42 23.00 -15.82
N ILE A 59 -22.07 21.72 -15.78
CA ILE A 59 -21.66 21.02 -14.57
C ILE A 59 -20.22 20.55 -14.76
N THR A 60 -19.36 20.82 -13.77
CA THR A 60 -18.01 20.26 -13.69
C THR A 60 -17.82 19.57 -12.35
N ARG A 61 -17.05 18.50 -12.35
CA ARG A 61 -16.57 17.82 -11.15
C ARG A 61 -15.12 18.20 -10.93
N VAL A 62 -14.82 18.82 -9.80
CA VAL A 62 -13.48 19.31 -9.47
C VAL A 62 -12.98 18.67 -8.19
N ARG A 63 -11.68 18.38 -8.14
CA ARG A 63 -11.03 17.86 -6.94
C ARG A 63 -10.91 18.93 -5.87
N VAL A 64 -11.19 18.54 -4.64
CA VAL A 64 -11.02 19.37 -3.43
C VAL A 64 -10.33 18.55 -2.35
N PRO A 65 -9.62 19.16 -1.39
CA PRO A 65 -9.05 18.44 -0.26
C PRO A 65 -10.11 17.64 0.50
N LEU A 66 -9.69 16.57 1.15
CA LEU A 66 -10.53 15.84 2.11
C LEU A 66 -10.85 16.72 3.32
N GLY A 67 -9.84 17.47 3.81
CA GLY A 67 -9.94 18.31 5.00
C GLY A 67 -8.79 18.05 5.97
N VAL A 68 -9.06 17.41 7.10
CA VAL A 68 -8.06 16.96 8.06
C VAL A 68 -7.85 15.47 7.93
N VAL A 69 -6.63 15.06 7.57
CA VAL A 69 -6.25 13.65 7.49
C VAL A 69 -5.54 13.23 8.78
N GLY A 70 -6.11 12.27 9.49
CA GLY A 70 -5.50 11.64 10.65
C GLY A 70 -4.58 10.51 10.21
N ILE A 71 -3.32 10.50 10.65
CA ILE A 71 -2.38 9.42 10.38
C ILE A 71 -1.97 8.79 11.69
N ILE A 72 -2.25 7.50 11.86
CA ILE A 72 -1.80 6.72 13.02
C ILE A 72 -0.77 5.69 12.56
N TYR A 73 0.44 5.70 13.15
CA TYR A 73 1.56 4.91 12.63
C TYR A 73 2.51 4.40 13.70
N GLU A 74 3.22 3.31 13.35
CA GLU A 74 4.15 2.61 14.21
C GLU A 74 5.58 2.70 13.70
N ASN A 75 6.56 2.86 14.61
CA ASN A 75 8.00 2.65 14.42
C ASN A 75 8.64 3.17 13.10
N ARG A 76 8.09 4.23 12.50
CA ARG A 76 8.53 4.74 11.20
C ARG A 76 8.60 6.28 11.19
N PRO A 77 9.67 6.89 11.72
CA PRO A 77 9.78 8.37 11.78
C PRO A 77 9.65 9.05 10.41
N ASN A 78 10.06 8.38 9.31
CA ASN A 78 9.92 8.91 7.96
C ASN A 78 8.46 9.13 7.55
N VAL A 79 7.51 8.32 8.06
CA VAL A 79 6.08 8.50 7.79
C VAL A 79 5.59 9.87 8.21
N THR A 80 6.18 10.46 9.27
CA THR A 80 5.88 11.82 9.74
C THR A 80 6.07 12.86 8.62
N SER A 81 7.21 12.81 7.90
CA SER A 81 7.49 13.73 6.79
C SER A 81 6.69 13.39 5.53
N ASP A 82 6.60 12.11 5.18
CA ASP A 82 5.97 11.66 3.95
C ASP A 82 4.47 11.97 3.98
N ALA A 83 3.79 11.62 5.09
CA ALA A 83 2.38 11.92 5.29
C ALA A 83 2.10 13.42 5.30
N ALA A 84 2.92 14.21 6.02
CA ALA A 84 2.77 15.66 6.06
C ALA A 84 2.94 16.27 4.66
N GLY A 85 3.96 15.84 3.90
CA GLY A 85 4.20 16.33 2.54
C GLY A 85 3.04 16.05 1.59
N LEU A 86 2.54 14.82 1.59
CA LEU A 86 1.41 14.42 0.74
C LEU A 86 0.10 15.14 1.14
N CYS A 87 -0.21 15.23 2.43
CA CYS A 87 -1.40 15.94 2.91
C CYS A 87 -1.34 17.42 2.55
N LEU A 88 -0.24 18.12 2.84
CA LEU A 88 -0.07 19.53 2.51
C LEU A 88 -0.15 19.80 1.01
N LYS A 89 0.50 18.97 0.18
CA LYS A 89 0.48 19.10 -1.29
C LYS A 89 -0.91 18.88 -1.87
N SER A 90 -1.73 18.03 -1.25
CA SER A 90 -3.13 17.81 -1.63
C SER A 90 -4.11 18.78 -0.95
N GLY A 91 -3.61 19.82 -0.26
CA GLY A 91 -4.39 20.88 0.36
C GLY A 91 -5.05 20.51 1.69
N ASN A 92 -4.63 19.39 2.31
CA ASN A 92 -5.15 18.92 3.60
C ASN A 92 -4.29 19.41 4.77
N ALA A 93 -4.92 19.60 5.92
CA ALA A 93 -4.21 19.55 7.18
C ALA A 93 -3.96 18.08 7.59
N VAL A 94 -2.94 17.84 8.38
CA VAL A 94 -2.61 16.50 8.88
C VAL A 94 -2.50 16.50 10.41
N LEU A 95 -3.14 15.53 11.03
CA LEU A 95 -2.99 15.25 12.45
C LEU A 95 -2.28 13.89 12.59
N LEU A 96 -1.10 13.91 13.18
CA LEU A 96 -0.19 12.78 13.28
C LEU A 96 -0.27 12.15 14.67
N ARG A 97 -0.31 10.83 14.76
CA ARG A 97 -0.20 10.07 15.99
C ARG A 97 0.77 8.91 15.79
N GLY A 98 2.02 9.09 16.22
CA GLY A 98 3.05 8.07 16.19
C GLY A 98 3.08 7.18 17.44
N SER A 99 3.89 6.11 17.42
CA SER A 99 4.13 5.27 18.59
C SER A 99 5.08 5.92 19.59
N SER A 100 5.03 5.45 20.85
CA SER A 100 5.95 5.89 21.93
C SER A 100 7.42 5.65 21.62
N SER A 101 7.72 4.64 20.77
CA SER A 101 9.09 4.28 20.38
C SER A 101 9.78 5.33 19.51
N ALA A 102 9.02 6.21 18.83
CA ALA A 102 9.55 7.21 17.88
C ALA A 102 9.15 8.65 18.23
N ILE A 103 8.59 8.89 19.41
CA ILE A 103 7.97 10.19 19.75
C ILE A 103 8.93 11.37 19.67
N GLU A 104 10.16 11.21 20.14
CA GLU A 104 11.16 12.28 20.10
C GLU A 104 11.56 12.65 18.66
N SER A 105 11.74 11.62 17.83
CA SER A 105 12.02 11.82 16.39
C SER A 105 10.85 12.48 15.68
N ASN A 106 9.62 12.03 15.96
CA ASN A 106 8.40 12.60 15.36
C ASN A 106 8.21 14.06 15.77
N THR A 107 8.40 14.39 17.06
CA THR A 107 8.33 15.77 17.60
C THR A 107 9.34 16.67 16.91
N ALA A 108 10.59 16.21 16.77
CA ALA A 108 11.62 16.98 16.08
C ALA A 108 11.28 17.24 14.61
N ILE A 109 10.79 16.23 13.89
CA ILE A 109 10.39 16.35 12.48
C ILE A 109 9.21 17.34 12.35
N VAL A 110 8.16 17.19 13.17
CA VAL A 110 6.99 18.08 13.14
C VAL A 110 7.39 19.52 13.45
N SER A 111 8.27 19.75 14.43
CA SER A 111 8.78 21.10 14.74
C SER A 111 9.45 21.76 13.54
N LEU A 112 10.26 20.99 12.78
CA LEU A 112 10.91 21.49 11.57
C LEU A 112 9.90 21.77 10.44
N LEU A 113 8.88 20.91 10.26
CA LEU A 113 7.81 21.12 9.29
C LEU A 113 7.00 22.37 9.61
N ARG A 114 6.58 22.55 10.86
CA ARG A 114 5.85 23.75 11.34
C ARG A 114 6.68 25.03 11.13
N ALA A 115 7.96 25.02 11.50
CA ALA A 115 8.85 26.14 11.24
C ALA A 115 9.01 26.44 9.73
N GLY A 116 9.02 25.41 8.89
CA GLY A 116 9.01 25.55 7.42
C GLY A 116 7.73 26.21 6.90
N LEU A 117 6.57 25.82 7.42
CA LEU A 117 5.26 26.42 7.09
C LEU A 117 5.22 27.91 7.50
N ALA A 118 5.59 28.24 8.72
CA ALA A 118 5.66 29.62 9.21
C ALA A 118 6.56 30.48 8.31
N LYS A 119 7.74 29.96 7.96
CA LYS A 119 8.67 30.65 7.05
C LYS A 119 8.09 30.90 5.65
N ALA A 120 7.19 29.99 5.19
CA ALA A 120 6.47 30.13 3.94
C ALA A 120 5.20 31.00 4.04
N GLY A 121 4.88 31.55 5.22
CA GLY A 121 3.65 32.33 5.44
C GLY A 121 2.38 31.51 5.55
N LEU A 122 2.52 30.20 5.81
CA LEU A 122 1.40 29.27 6.01
C LEU A 122 1.18 29.04 7.51
N THR A 123 -0.02 28.57 7.88
CA THR A 123 -0.31 28.23 9.27
C THR A 123 0.49 27.01 9.72
N GLU A 124 1.13 27.11 10.87
CA GLU A 124 1.82 26.00 11.51
C GLU A 124 0.86 24.87 11.91
N ASP A 125 -0.41 25.22 12.16
CA ASP A 125 -1.45 24.29 12.60
C ASP A 125 -1.93 23.34 11.48
N ALA A 126 -1.45 23.52 10.25
CA ALA A 126 -1.66 22.55 9.18
C ALA A 126 -0.97 21.19 9.43
N VAL A 127 0.00 21.16 10.38
CA VAL A 127 0.64 19.92 10.83
C VAL A 127 0.56 19.82 12.35
N GLY A 128 -0.25 18.91 12.85
CA GLY A 128 -0.41 18.59 14.26
C GLY A 128 0.21 17.25 14.63
N LEU A 129 0.68 17.13 15.87
CA LEU A 129 1.15 15.86 16.46
C LEU A 129 0.47 15.64 17.80
N VAL A 130 -0.10 14.46 17.99
CA VAL A 130 -0.57 14.00 19.30
C VAL A 130 0.63 13.46 20.07
N GLU A 131 0.97 14.11 21.18
CA GLU A 131 2.14 13.76 21.99
C GLU A 131 1.84 12.62 22.98
N ASP A 132 0.55 12.45 23.38
CA ASP A 132 0.13 11.32 24.18
C ASP A 132 0.16 10.04 23.36
N THR A 133 1.03 9.12 23.76
CA THR A 133 1.23 7.84 23.08
C THR A 133 0.52 6.67 23.78
N SER A 134 -0.37 6.93 24.74
CA SER A 134 -1.17 5.91 25.42
C SER A 134 -2.12 5.18 24.47
N ARG A 135 -2.60 4.01 24.84
CA ARG A 135 -3.59 3.26 24.05
C ARG A 135 -4.95 3.96 24.06
N GLU A 136 -5.29 4.58 25.17
CA GLU A 136 -6.48 5.38 25.36
C GLU A 136 -6.51 6.55 24.37
N SER A 137 -5.42 7.29 24.27
CA SER A 137 -5.25 8.37 23.29
C SER A 137 -5.36 7.87 21.84
N ALA A 138 -4.90 6.65 21.53
CA ALA A 138 -5.08 6.06 20.20
C ALA A 138 -6.56 5.82 19.88
N VAL A 139 -7.34 5.31 20.82
CA VAL A 139 -8.79 5.10 20.64
C VAL A 139 -9.52 6.45 20.52
N GLU A 140 -9.20 7.42 21.36
CA GLU A 140 -9.76 8.78 21.24
C GLU A 140 -9.47 9.40 19.87
N PHE A 141 -8.23 9.22 19.37
CA PHE A 141 -7.82 9.70 18.05
C PHE A 141 -8.70 9.09 16.93
N MET A 142 -9.00 7.80 17.00
CA MET A 142 -9.87 7.09 16.05
C MET A 142 -11.34 7.55 16.13
N GLN A 143 -11.70 8.30 17.16
CA GLN A 143 -13.06 8.75 17.45
C GLN A 143 -13.27 10.27 17.30
N LEU A 144 -12.28 11.01 16.80
CA LEU A 144 -12.34 12.49 16.64
C LEU A 144 -13.25 12.91 15.47
N ARG A 145 -14.55 12.57 15.57
CA ARG A 145 -15.57 13.00 14.60
C ARG A 145 -15.68 14.51 14.56
N GLY A 146 -15.79 15.06 13.34
CA GLY A 146 -15.86 16.50 13.12
C GLY A 146 -14.53 17.22 13.26
N VAL A 147 -13.44 16.50 13.57
CA VAL A 147 -12.07 16.99 13.52
C VAL A 147 -11.28 16.28 12.42
N ILE A 148 -11.33 14.95 12.38
CA ILE A 148 -10.67 14.13 11.36
C ILE A 148 -11.72 13.74 10.30
N ASP A 149 -11.42 14.05 9.03
CA ASP A 149 -12.26 13.69 7.88
C ASP A 149 -11.92 12.31 7.31
N CYS A 150 -10.65 11.89 7.40
CA CYS A 150 -10.19 10.58 6.96
C CYS A 150 -9.02 10.11 7.83
N LEU A 151 -9.10 8.88 8.34
CA LEU A 151 -8.03 8.23 9.10
C LEU A 151 -7.29 7.23 8.20
N ILE A 152 -5.96 7.27 8.21
CA ILE A 152 -5.11 6.34 7.47
C ILE A 152 -4.12 5.71 8.46
N PRO A 153 -4.20 4.39 8.71
CA PRO A 153 -3.23 3.67 9.53
C PRO A 153 -1.98 3.29 8.75
N ARG A 154 -0.84 3.25 9.46
CA ARG A 154 0.44 2.72 8.97
C ARG A 154 1.08 1.84 10.05
N GLY A 155 0.61 0.61 10.19
CA GLY A 155 1.05 -0.33 11.22
C GLY A 155 0.66 -1.77 10.91
N GLY A 156 0.92 -2.65 11.87
CA GLY A 156 0.64 -4.07 11.73
C GLY A 156 -0.83 -4.46 11.98
N PRO A 157 -1.15 -5.78 11.90
CA PRO A 157 -2.51 -6.30 12.04
C PRO A 157 -3.23 -5.88 13.33
N SER A 158 -2.49 -5.71 14.43
CA SER A 158 -3.07 -5.28 15.71
C SER A 158 -3.63 -3.86 15.66
N LEU A 159 -2.96 -2.95 14.97
CA LEU A 159 -3.47 -1.59 14.76
C LEU A 159 -4.71 -1.61 13.87
N ILE A 160 -4.69 -2.39 12.80
CA ILE A 160 -5.83 -2.54 11.88
C ILE A 160 -7.04 -3.10 12.64
N ALA A 161 -6.86 -4.17 13.43
CA ALA A 161 -7.92 -4.74 14.27
C ALA A 161 -8.51 -3.69 15.23
N SER A 162 -7.67 -2.89 15.88
CA SER A 162 -8.12 -1.81 16.78
C SER A 162 -8.94 -0.74 16.03
N ILE A 163 -8.58 -0.40 14.81
CA ILE A 163 -9.33 0.57 13.99
C ILE A 163 -10.70 -0.02 13.60
N LEU A 164 -10.74 -1.28 13.16
CA LEU A 164 -12.00 -1.95 12.81
C LEU A 164 -12.96 -2.04 14.00
N GLU A 165 -12.43 -2.15 15.22
CA GLU A 165 -13.23 -2.23 16.45
C GLU A 165 -13.67 -0.86 16.96
N HIS A 166 -12.79 0.15 16.93
CA HIS A 166 -13.00 1.38 17.69
C HIS A 166 -13.22 2.64 16.83
N ALA A 167 -12.81 2.65 15.56
CA ALA A 167 -12.89 3.87 14.77
C ALA A 167 -14.33 4.27 14.47
N THR A 168 -14.62 5.56 14.70
CA THR A 168 -15.89 6.17 14.37
C THR A 168 -15.76 7.26 13.30
N VAL A 169 -14.53 7.64 12.93
CA VAL A 169 -14.22 8.47 11.77
C VAL A 169 -14.07 7.59 10.53
N PRO A 170 -14.34 8.12 9.33
CA PRO A 170 -14.04 7.40 8.08
C PRO A 170 -12.55 7.03 8.01
N TYR A 171 -12.25 5.83 7.49
CA TYR A 171 -10.86 5.38 7.37
C TYR A 171 -10.59 4.67 6.05
N VAL A 172 -9.34 4.74 5.60
CA VAL A 172 -8.83 3.94 4.49
C VAL A 172 -7.67 3.10 5.01
N ILE A 173 -7.84 1.78 4.95
CA ILE A 173 -6.87 0.81 5.48
C ILE A 173 -5.86 0.43 4.40
N ASP A 174 -4.60 0.42 4.78
CA ASP A 174 -3.52 -0.26 4.07
C ASP A 174 -3.73 -1.77 4.23
N GLY A 175 -3.75 -2.51 3.13
CA GLY A 175 -4.07 -3.93 3.16
C GLY A 175 -2.83 -4.82 3.34
N ASP A 176 -3.02 -6.00 3.95
CA ASP A 176 -2.03 -7.07 3.91
C ASP A 176 -1.82 -7.54 2.46
N GLY A 177 -0.60 -7.92 2.12
CA GLY A 177 -0.21 -8.26 0.76
C GLY A 177 0.06 -9.74 0.55
N ASN A 178 -0.94 -10.63 0.68
CA ASN A 178 -0.78 -12.00 0.21
C ASN A 178 -0.91 -12.05 -1.32
N CYS A 179 0.18 -11.65 -2.00
CA CYS A 179 0.23 -11.48 -3.45
C CYS A 179 0.55 -12.79 -4.16
N HIS A 180 -0.16 -13.08 -5.26
CA HIS A 180 0.06 -14.27 -6.07
C HIS A 180 0.71 -13.95 -7.42
N VAL A 181 1.53 -14.87 -7.88
CA VAL A 181 2.03 -14.89 -9.26
C VAL A 181 1.58 -16.21 -9.88
N TYR A 182 0.77 -16.14 -10.95
CA TYR A 182 0.34 -17.30 -11.70
C TYR A 182 1.13 -17.45 -13.00
N VAL A 183 1.76 -18.59 -13.18
CA VAL A 183 2.49 -18.97 -14.42
C VAL A 183 1.59 -19.89 -15.24
N ASP A 184 1.10 -19.37 -16.35
CA ASP A 184 0.17 -20.05 -17.24
C ASP A 184 0.86 -21.09 -18.16
N ALA A 185 0.06 -21.97 -18.80
CA ALA A 185 0.55 -22.94 -19.76
C ALA A 185 1.28 -22.32 -20.96
N ARG A 186 0.93 -21.09 -21.32
CA ARG A 186 1.51 -20.33 -22.44
C ARG A 186 2.50 -19.27 -21.98
N ALA A 187 3.06 -19.41 -20.79
CA ALA A 187 4.08 -18.48 -20.29
C ALA A 187 5.42 -18.68 -21.02
N ASP A 188 6.11 -17.59 -21.31
CA ASP A 188 7.55 -17.61 -21.52
C ASP A 188 8.22 -17.90 -20.17
N LEU A 189 8.87 -19.06 -20.06
CA LEU A 189 9.45 -19.52 -18.79
C LEU A 189 10.69 -18.72 -18.36
N ASP A 190 11.39 -18.04 -19.26
CA ASP A 190 12.49 -17.16 -18.94
C ASP A 190 11.98 -15.88 -18.29
N VAL A 191 10.91 -15.32 -18.86
CA VAL A 191 10.19 -14.16 -18.30
C VAL A 191 9.56 -14.52 -16.95
N ALA A 192 8.95 -15.71 -16.85
CA ALA A 192 8.30 -16.17 -15.63
C ALA A 192 9.30 -16.30 -14.47
N GLU A 193 10.47 -16.90 -14.72
CA GLU A 193 11.51 -17.01 -13.70
C GLU A 193 11.99 -15.63 -13.22
N ALA A 194 12.31 -14.74 -14.15
CA ALA A 194 12.76 -13.38 -13.81
C ALA A 194 11.74 -12.62 -12.96
N ILE A 195 10.45 -12.73 -13.32
CA ILE A 195 9.35 -12.07 -12.59
C ILE A 195 9.19 -12.68 -11.19
N VAL A 196 9.11 -14.00 -11.06
CA VAL A 196 8.92 -14.68 -9.76
C VAL A 196 10.09 -14.41 -8.82
N VAL A 197 11.33 -14.52 -9.31
CA VAL A 197 12.53 -14.22 -8.51
C VAL A 197 12.52 -12.77 -8.05
N ASN A 198 12.27 -11.81 -8.94
CA ASN A 198 12.16 -10.39 -8.58
C ASN A 198 11.02 -10.16 -7.58
N ALA A 199 9.84 -10.70 -7.83
CA ALA A 199 8.66 -10.51 -6.98
C ALA A 199 8.89 -11.01 -5.55
N LYS A 200 9.67 -12.09 -5.34
CA LYS A 200 9.94 -12.63 -4.01
C LYS A 200 11.20 -12.10 -3.36
N THR A 201 12.28 -11.85 -4.12
CA THR A 201 13.61 -11.65 -3.52
C THR A 201 14.10 -10.20 -3.50
N GLN A 202 13.58 -9.32 -4.37
CA GLN A 202 14.02 -7.94 -4.46
C GLN A 202 13.84 -7.19 -3.12
N ARG A 203 12.71 -7.40 -2.44
CA ARG A 203 12.43 -6.87 -1.09
C ARG A 203 11.31 -7.69 -0.43
N PRO A 204 11.63 -8.81 0.22
CA PRO A 204 10.61 -9.76 0.70
C PRO A 204 9.73 -9.22 1.85
N GLY A 205 10.16 -8.18 2.57
CA GLY A 205 9.45 -7.63 3.74
C GLY A 205 8.49 -6.48 3.42
N VAL A 206 7.90 -6.45 2.20
CA VAL A 206 6.92 -5.44 1.79
C VAL A 206 5.65 -6.09 1.21
N CYS A 207 4.51 -5.40 1.33
CA CYS A 207 3.18 -5.92 1.01
C CYS A 207 2.95 -6.30 -0.47
N ASN A 208 3.76 -5.80 -1.40
CA ASN A 208 3.67 -6.15 -2.82
C ASN A 208 4.68 -7.24 -3.24
N ALA A 209 5.41 -7.86 -2.29
CA ALA A 209 6.22 -9.03 -2.56
C ALA A 209 5.32 -10.26 -2.79
N ALA A 210 5.74 -11.19 -3.66
CA ALA A 210 4.99 -12.43 -3.86
C ALA A 210 5.05 -13.31 -2.61
N GLU A 211 3.91 -13.86 -2.20
CA GLU A 211 3.76 -14.78 -1.09
C GLU A 211 3.27 -16.16 -1.57
N SER A 212 2.64 -16.22 -2.75
CA SER A 212 2.14 -17.45 -3.34
C SER A 212 2.46 -17.53 -4.84
N LEU A 213 2.97 -18.68 -5.27
CA LEU A 213 3.25 -19.03 -6.65
C LEU A 213 2.29 -20.11 -7.12
N LEU A 214 1.50 -19.81 -8.14
CA LEU A 214 0.60 -20.76 -8.80
C LEU A 214 1.20 -21.15 -10.16
N VAL A 215 1.30 -22.43 -10.47
CA VAL A 215 1.92 -22.90 -11.71
C VAL A 215 0.98 -23.85 -12.45
N HIS A 216 0.73 -23.56 -13.73
CA HIS A 216 -0.06 -24.46 -14.57
C HIS A 216 0.59 -25.83 -14.67
N ARG A 217 -0.22 -26.90 -14.54
CA ARG A 217 0.25 -28.31 -14.51
C ARG A 217 1.11 -28.71 -15.72
N GLU A 218 0.84 -28.14 -16.91
CA GLU A 218 1.58 -28.47 -18.12
C GLU A 218 3.02 -27.96 -18.12
N VAL A 219 3.31 -26.89 -17.41
CA VAL A 219 4.64 -26.29 -17.32
C VAL A 219 5.33 -26.58 -16.00
N ALA A 220 4.63 -27.12 -15.00
CA ALA A 220 5.14 -27.33 -13.66
C ALA A 220 6.44 -28.17 -13.63
N ALA A 221 6.49 -29.27 -14.36
CA ALA A 221 7.67 -30.16 -14.41
C ALA A 221 8.92 -29.48 -14.99
N ALA A 222 8.75 -28.52 -15.92
CA ALA A 222 9.85 -27.77 -16.52
C ALA A 222 10.22 -26.53 -15.69
N PHE A 223 9.22 -25.83 -15.14
CA PHE A 223 9.40 -24.55 -14.50
C PHE A 223 9.81 -24.64 -13.04
N LEU A 224 9.17 -25.51 -12.24
CA LEU A 224 9.41 -25.56 -10.79
C LEU A 224 10.86 -25.87 -10.41
N PRO A 225 11.56 -26.87 -10.99
CA PRO A 225 12.96 -27.11 -10.63
C PRO A 225 13.88 -25.92 -10.95
N ARG A 226 13.59 -25.22 -12.02
CA ARG A 226 14.35 -24.07 -12.50
C ARG A 226 14.19 -22.89 -11.56
N VAL A 227 12.93 -22.48 -11.25
CA VAL A 227 12.67 -21.33 -10.38
C VAL A 227 13.10 -21.60 -8.94
N ALA A 228 12.98 -22.85 -8.45
CA ALA A 228 13.46 -23.25 -7.13
C ALA A 228 14.99 -23.09 -7.00
N ALA A 229 15.75 -23.42 -8.05
CA ALA A 229 17.20 -23.20 -8.07
C ALA A 229 17.57 -21.70 -8.00
N SER A 230 16.76 -20.83 -8.61
CA SER A 230 16.96 -19.37 -8.62
C SER A 230 16.44 -18.65 -7.37
N LEU A 231 15.62 -19.33 -6.54
CA LEU A 231 15.12 -18.86 -5.25
C LEU A 231 16.00 -19.33 -4.08
N GLU A 232 17.33 -19.37 -4.25
CA GLU A 232 18.25 -19.75 -3.19
C GLU A 232 18.03 -18.91 -1.93
N GLY A 233 17.90 -19.58 -0.77
CA GLY A 233 17.62 -18.94 0.52
C GLY A 233 16.16 -18.62 0.79
N VAL A 234 15.24 -18.97 -0.13
CA VAL A 234 13.80 -18.89 0.08
C VAL A 234 13.26 -20.27 0.49
N GLU A 235 12.57 -20.34 1.63
CA GLU A 235 11.84 -21.53 2.05
C GLU A 235 10.65 -21.76 1.13
N LEU A 236 10.59 -22.93 0.47
CA LEU A 236 9.44 -23.31 -0.35
C LEU A 236 8.59 -24.33 0.40
N VAL A 237 7.27 -24.09 0.41
CA VAL A 237 6.28 -25.07 0.88
C VAL A 237 5.24 -25.28 -0.23
N GLY A 238 4.75 -26.51 -0.42
CA GLY A 238 3.88 -26.77 -1.56
C GLY A 238 2.87 -27.89 -1.35
N ASP A 239 1.86 -27.94 -2.23
CA ASP A 239 0.90 -29.04 -2.31
C ASP A 239 1.55 -30.35 -2.74
N GLU A 240 0.80 -31.44 -2.76
CA GLU A 240 1.29 -32.77 -3.14
C GLU A 240 1.84 -32.77 -4.60
N ALA A 241 1.17 -32.07 -5.52
CA ALA A 241 1.59 -31.97 -6.90
C ALA A 241 2.94 -31.24 -7.05
N THR A 242 3.12 -30.14 -6.31
CA THR A 242 4.39 -29.40 -6.25
C THR A 242 5.50 -30.28 -5.65
N ARG A 243 5.22 -30.95 -4.53
CA ARG A 243 6.20 -31.83 -3.86
C ARG A 243 6.59 -33.07 -4.70
N SER A 244 5.71 -33.51 -5.59
CA SER A 244 6.03 -34.60 -6.54
C SER A 244 7.08 -34.17 -7.58
N VAL A 245 7.17 -32.85 -7.88
CA VAL A 245 8.16 -32.28 -8.82
C VAL A 245 9.39 -31.78 -8.08
N LEU A 246 9.21 -31.16 -6.91
CA LEU A 246 10.28 -30.60 -6.07
C LEU A 246 10.47 -31.46 -4.82
N ALA A 247 11.38 -32.44 -4.91
CA ALA A 247 11.70 -33.27 -3.75
C ALA A 247 12.35 -32.45 -2.62
N GLY A 248 11.88 -32.66 -1.39
CA GLY A 248 12.50 -32.09 -0.19
C GLY A 248 11.98 -30.72 0.24
N ILE A 249 11.01 -30.12 -0.43
CA ILE A 249 10.29 -28.95 0.08
C ILE A 249 9.24 -29.35 1.13
N GLY A 250 8.86 -28.39 2.01
CA GLY A 250 7.83 -28.57 3.03
C GLY A 250 6.43 -28.76 2.45
N GLU A 251 5.54 -29.42 3.23
CA GLU A 251 4.12 -29.46 2.92
C GLU A 251 3.48 -28.12 3.28
N ALA A 252 2.74 -27.52 2.35
CA ALA A 252 2.00 -26.31 2.59
C ALA A 252 0.67 -26.63 3.30
N THR A 253 0.37 -25.86 4.34
CA THR A 253 -0.92 -25.86 5.04
C THR A 253 -1.87 -24.83 4.42
N GLU A 254 -3.15 -24.86 4.79
CA GLU A 254 -4.11 -23.81 4.43
C GLU A 254 -3.64 -22.43 4.92
N ASP A 255 -3.04 -22.38 6.12
CA ASP A 255 -2.50 -21.13 6.70
C ASP A 255 -1.30 -20.61 5.91
N ASP A 256 -0.46 -21.48 5.33
CA ASP A 256 0.63 -21.05 4.47
C ASP A 256 0.13 -20.35 3.19
N TYR A 257 -0.99 -20.82 2.62
CA TYR A 257 -1.60 -20.16 1.47
C TYR A 257 -2.32 -18.85 1.80
N ALA A 258 -2.77 -18.69 3.05
CA ALA A 258 -3.47 -17.49 3.50
C ALA A 258 -2.56 -16.43 4.15
N SER A 259 -1.26 -16.71 4.30
CA SER A 259 -0.33 -15.89 5.07
C SER A 259 0.46 -14.92 4.21
N GLU A 260 0.60 -13.70 4.69
CA GLU A 260 1.64 -12.76 4.27
C GLU A 260 2.90 -13.03 5.12
N PHE A 261 3.91 -13.68 4.55
CA PHE A 261 5.12 -14.09 5.29
C PHE A 261 6.03 -12.91 5.63
N LEU A 262 6.06 -11.87 4.79
CA LEU A 262 6.98 -10.72 4.91
C LEU A 262 8.45 -11.14 5.06
N GLY A 263 8.83 -12.25 4.43
CA GLY A 263 10.13 -12.87 4.59
C GLY A 263 10.50 -13.83 3.44
N PRO A 264 11.63 -14.53 3.55
CA PRO A 264 12.11 -15.43 2.52
C PRO A 264 11.38 -16.80 2.57
N LYS A 265 10.05 -16.79 2.46
CA LYS A 265 9.20 -17.97 2.36
C LYS A 265 8.17 -17.78 1.26
N LEU A 266 7.86 -18.81 0.48
CA LEU A 266 6.92 -18.79 -0.63
C LEU A 266 6.08 -20.07 -0.63
N SER A 267 4.76 -19.93 -0.66
CA SER A 267 3.86 -21.06 -0.89
C SER A 267 3.72 -21.33 -2.39
N VAL A 268 3.65 -22.59 -2.77
CA VAL A 268 3.61 -23.02 -4.19
C VAL A 268 2.47 -24.01 -4.39
N ALA A 269 1.67 -23.83 -5.45
CA ALA A 269 0.65 -24.78 -5.82
C ALA A 269 0.61 -25.02 -7.34
N VAL A 270 0.34 -26.25 -7.73
CA VAL A 270 0.10 -26.63 -9.11
C VAL A 270 -1.41 -26.60 -9.40
N VAL A 271 -1.79 -25.83 -10.41
CA VAL A 271 -3.20 -25.61 -10.79
C VAL A 271 -3.51 -26.14 -12.20
N GLY A 272 -4.78 -26.47 -12.44
CA GLY A 272 -5.23 -27.02 -13.71
C GLY A 272 -5.41 -26.00 -14.82
N GLY A 273 -5.44 -24.71 -14.49
CA GLY A 273 -5.63 -23.63 -15.45
C GLY A 273 -5.95 -22.29 -14.78
N VAL A 274 -6.21 -21.29 -15.61
CA VAL A 274 -6.47 -19.92 -15.16
C VAL A 274 -7.68 -19.82 -14.21
N ASP A 275 -8.73 -20.60 -14.44
CA ASP A 275 -9.93 -20.56 -13.60
C ASP A 275 -9.62 -21.07 -12.18
N GLU A 276 -8.85 -22.15 -12.02
CA GLU A 276 -8.43 -22.64 -10.70
C GLU A 276 -7.47 -21.66 -10.02
N ALA A 277 -6.61 -20.98 -10.77
CA ALA A 277 -5.77 -19.92 -10.23
C ALA A 277 -6.60 -18.76 -9.69
N ILE A 278 -7.63 -18.31 -10.42
CA ILE A 278 -8.58 -17.28 -10.00
C ILE A 278 -9.31 -17.70 -8.73
N ASP A 279 -9.81 -18.94 -8.66
CA ASP A 279 -10.52 -19.46 -7.49
C ASP A 279 -9.61 -19.51 -6.25
N ARG A 280 -8.34 -19.91 -6.41
CA ARG A 280 -7.37 -19.89 -5.30
C ARG A 280 -7.05 -18.48 -4.84
N ILE A 281 -6.84 -17.53 -5.76
CA ILE A 281 -6.64 -16.11 -5.44
C ILE A 281 -7.87 -15.55 -4.72
N ALA A 282 -9.08 -15.86 -5.17
CA ALA A 282 -10.30 -15.42 -4.50
C ALA A 282 -10.44 -15.99 -3.08
N ARG A 283 -9.91 -17.20 -2.83
CA ARG A 283 -9.96 -17.86 -1.53
C ARG A 283 -8.90 -17.35 -0.55
N PHE A 284 -7.67 -17.15 -1.00
CA PHE A 284 -6.52 -16.91 -0.15
C PHE A 284 -5.94 -15.50 -0.27
N GLY A 285 -6.20 -14.81 -1.39
CA GLY A 285 -5.70 -13.48 -1.64
C GLY A 285 -6.35 -12.42 -0.74
N THR A 286 -5.63 -11.35 -0.52
CA THR A 286 -6.07 -10.19 0.27
C THR A 286 -6.61 -9.05 -0.59
N GLY A 287 -6.64 -9.25 -1.93
CA GLY A 287 -7.07 -8.24 -2.89
C GLY A 287 -6.04 -7.13 -3.13
N HIS A 288 -4.76 -7.40 -2.86
CA HIS A 288 -3.67 -6.42 -2.99
C HIS A 288 -3.11 -6.38 -4.43
N SER A 289 -2.29 -7.34 -4.80
CA SER A 289 -1.59 -7.34 -6.10
C SER A 289 -1.45 -8.76 -6.62
N GLU A 290 -1.96 -8.99 -7.82
CA GLU A 290 -2.01 -10.32 -8.43
C GLU A 290 -1.41 -10.27 -9.84
N ALA A 291 -0.61 -11.26 -10.22
CA ALA A 291 0.03 -11.29 -11.52
C ALA A 291 -0.23 -12.60 -12.27
N ILE A 292 -0.41 -12.50 -13.58
CA ILE A 292 -0.37 -13.61 -14.51
C ILE A 292 0.80 -13.46 -15.48
N ILE A 293 1.46 -14.57 -15.79
CA ILE A 293 2.50 -14.60 -16.82
C ILE A 293 2.00 -15.54 -17.92
N THR A 294 1.76 -14.98 -19.10
CA THR A 294 1.19 -15.69 -20.24
C THR A 294 1.42 -14.95 -21.56
N GLU A 295 1.50 -15.68 -22.67
CA GLU A 295 1.41 -15.15 -24.02
C GLU A 295 0.00 -15.35 -24.63
N ASP A 296 -0.92 -15.97 -23.87
CA ASP A 296 -2.31 -16.17 -24.30
C ASP A 296 -3.17 -14.97 -23.88
N LEU A 297 -3.63 -14.20 -24.87
CA LEU A 297 -4.50 -13.04 -24.64
C LEU A 297 -5.82 -13.43 -23.96
N ALA A 298 -6.38 -14.60 -24.27
CA ALA A 298 -7.65 -15.02 -23.67
C ALA A 298 -7.47 -15.34 -22.17
N ALA A 299 -6.34 -15.97 -21.80
CA ALA A 299 -6.00 -16.22 -20.40
C ALA A 299 -5.74 -14.90 -19.66
N ALA A 300 -5.02 -13.95 -20.28
CA ALA A 300 -4.77 -12.63 -19.71
C ALA A 300 -6.08 -11.85 -19.49
N ASP A 301 -6.96 -11.79 -20.49
CA ASP A 301 -8.26 -11.11 -20.38
C ASP A 301 -9.16 -11.78 -19.32
N ARG A 302 -9.17 -13.11 -19.27
CA ARG A 302 -9.92 -13.87 -18.27
C ARG A 302 -9.43 -13.53 -16.86
N PHE A 303 -8.12 -13.57 -16.63
CA PHE A 303 -7.50 -13.29 -15.35
C PHE A 303 -7.77 -11.84 -14.91
N THR A 304 -7.48 -10.85 -15.77
CA THR A 304 -7.65 -9.44 -15.44
C THR A 304 -9.10 -9.03 -15.21
N SER A 305 -10.07 -9.69 -15.85
CA SER A 305 -11.49 -9.40 -15.67
C SER A 305 -12.12 -10.08 -14.46
N GLN A 306 -11.55 -11.18 -13.95
CA GLN A 306 -12.14 -11.99 -12.89
C GLN A 306 -11.43 -11.82 -11.54
N VAL A 307 -10.13 -11.50 -11.54
CA VAL A 307 -9.38 -11.29 -10.29
C VAL A 307 -9.76 -9.96 -9.66
N ASP A 308 -10.27 -10.02 -8.43
CA ASP A 308 -10.70 -8.85 -7.67
C ASP A 308 -9.59 -8.35 -6.73
N ALA A 309 -8.59 -7.70 -7.30
CA ALA A 309 -7.48 -7.09 -6.58
C ALA A 309 -7.33 -5.60 -6.88
N ALA A 310 -6.57 -4.89 -6.04
CA ALA A 310 -6.27 -3.48 -6.22
C ALA A 310 -5.39 -3.24 -7.45
N ALA A 311 -4.48 -4.18 -7.74
CA ALA A 311 -3.69 -4.19 -8.96
C ALA A 311 -3.62 -5.60 -9.54
N VAL A 312 -3.84 -5.71 -10.85
CA VAL A 312 -3.72 -6.96 -11.61
C VAL A 312 -2.73 -6.73 -12.74
N LEU A 313 -1.67 -7.54 -12.77
CA LEU A 313 -0.55 -7.37 -13.69
C LEU A 313 -0.50 -8.52 -14.70
N VAL A 314 -0.12 -8.20 -15.92
CA VAL A 314 0.18 -9.18 -16.97
C VAL A 314 1.64 -9.03 -17.33
N ASN A 315 2.40 -10.13 -17.22
CA ASN A 315 3.82 -10.19 -17.57
C ASN A 315 4.69 -9.13 -16.85
N ALA A 316 4.35 -8.80 -15.60
CA ALA A 316 5.09 -7.85 -14.79
C ALA A 316 5.15 -8.32 -13.31
N SER A 317 6.22 -7.94 -12.61
CA SER A 317 6.40 -8.24 -11.19
C SER A 317 5.41 -7.45 -10.33
N THR A 318 4.85 -8.07 -9.30
CA THR A 318 4.02 -7.41 -8.30
C THR A 318 4.75 -6.26 -7.60
N ARG A 319 6.09 -6.25 -7.61
CA ARG A 319 6.93 -5.17 -7.06
C ARG A 319 6.72 -3.81 -7.73
N PHE A 320 6.13 -3.76 -8.92
CA PHE A 320 5.75 -2.49 -9.58
C PHE A 320 4.52 -1.83 -8.98
N VAL A 321 3.78 -2.49 -8.10
CA VAL A 321 2.63 -1.87 -7.42
C VAL A 321 3.13 -0.94 -6.30
N ASP A 322 3.61 0.21 -6.70
CA ASP A 322 4.27 1.22 -5.89
C ASP A 322 3.96 2.60 -6.51
N GLY A 323 3.75 3.61 -5.68
CA GLY A 323 3.35 4.93 -6.16
C GLY A 323 4.38 5.62 -7.07
N GLU A 324 5.67 5.41 -6.83
CA GLU A 324 6.73 5.95 -7.69
C GLU A 324 6.78 5.19 -9.02
N GLU A 325 6.79 3.85 -8.96
CA GLU A 325 6.87 2.98 -10.15
C GLU A 325 5.64 3.11 -11.06
N LEU A 326 4.45 3.29 -10.50
CA LEU A 326 3.22 3.54 -11.28
C LEU A 326 3.07 5.01 -11.75
N GLY A 327 4.07 5.86 -11.49
CA GLY A 327 4.07 7.25 -11.95
C GLY A 327 3.18 8.19 -11.14
N LEU A 328 2.75 7.80 -9.94
CA LEU A 328 2.00 8.65 -9.01
C LEU A 328 2.94 9.57 -8.20
N GLY A 329 4.24 9.31 -8.26
CA GLY A 329 5.32 10.09 -7.65
C GLY A 329 5.57 9.81 -6.17
N ALA A 330 4.57 9.48 -5.41
CA ALA A 330 4.64 9.04 -4.01
C ALA A 330 3.31 8.43 -3.57
N GLU A 331 3.33 7.67 -2.49
CA GLU A 331 2.13 7.10 -1.88
C GLU A 331 2.19 7.14 -0.35
N ILE A 332 1.02 7.15 0.28
CA ILE A 332 0.88 7.03 1.73
C ILE A 332 0.59 5.58 2.16
N GLY A 333 0.39 4.68 1.22
CA GLY A 333 0.10 3.26 1.39
C GLY A 333 -0.68 2.69 0.22
N ILE A 334 -0.96 1.39 0.25
CA ILE A 334 -1.68 0.67 -0.79
C ILE A 334 -2.96 0.10 -0.19
N SER A 335 -4.10 0.68 -0.56
CA SER A 335 -5.39 0.23 -0.03
C SER A 335 -5.96 -0.94 -0.82
N THR A 336 -6.47 -1.95 -0.11
CA THR A 336 -7.25 -3.04 -0.69
C THR A 336 -8.76 -2.80 -0.60
N GLN A 337 -9.19 -1.71 0.05
CA GLN A 337 -10.60 -1.34 0.14
C GLN A 337 -11.14 -0.87 -1.22
N LYS A 338 -12.44 -1.09 -1.45
CA LYS A 338 -13.11 -0.64 -2.68
C LYS A 338 -13.70 0.76 -2.55
N LEU A 339 -13.99 1.20 -1.33
CA LEU A 339 -14.59 2.48 -1.05
C LEU A 339 -13.53 3.56 -0.90
N HIS A 340 -13.72 4.69 -1.60
CA HIS A 340 -12.89 5.87 -1.71
C HIS A 340 -11.58 5.65 -2.47
N ALA A 341 -10.62 4.90 -1.94
CA ALA A 341 -9.34 4.66 -2.58
C ALA A 341 -9.00 3.16 -2.64
N ARG A 342 -8.49 2.68 -3.77
CA ARG A 342 -8.03 1.32 -3.98
C ARG A 342 -6.71 1.33 -4.75
N GLY A 343 -5.72 0.59 -4.30
CA GLY A 343 -4.36 0.62 -4.82
C GLY A 343 -3.49 1.67 -4.14
N PRO A 344 -2.35 2.06 -4.73
CA PRO A 344 -1.47 3.07 -4.17
C PRO A 344 -2.17 4.41 -3.98
N MET A 345 -2.10 4.96 -2.77
CA MET A 345 -2.77 6.20 -2.40
C MET A 345 -1.82 7.40 -2.55
N GLY A 346 -1.85 8.03 -3.71
CA GLY A 346 -1.10 9.25 -4.01
C GLY A 346 -1.88 10.52 -3.67
N LEU A 347 -1.51 11.64 -4.30
CA LEU A 347 -2.13 12.94 -4.04
C LEU A 347 -3.62 12.99 -4.39
N ARG A 348 -4.05 12.29 -5.46
CA ARG A 348 -5.45 12.29 -5.92
C ARG A 348 -6.37 11.57 -4.96
N GLU A 349 -5.90 10.51 -4.31
CA GLU A 349 -6.64 9.72 -3.32
C GLU A 349 -6.81 10.49 -2.00
N LEU A 350 -5.98 11.52 -1.75
CA LEU A 350 -6.14 12.45 -0.63
C LEU A 350 -7.09 13.63 -0.98
N THR A 351 -7.88 13.50 -2.04
CA THR A 351 -8.88 14.47 -2.45
C THR A 351 -10.26 13.84 -2.59
N SER A 352 -11.30 14.67 -2.53
CA SER A 352 -12.66 14.32 -2.87
C SER A 352 -13.14 15.14 -4.07
N ILE A 353 -14.40 15.01 -4.44
CA ILE A 353 -14.96 15.69 -5.62
C ILE A 353 -16.11 16.62 -5.19
N LYS A 354 -16.06 17.86 -5.68
CA LYS A 354 -17.13 18.83 -5.58
C LYS A 354 -17.76 19.09 -6.95
N TYR A 355 -19.08 19.19 -7.00
CA TYR A 355 -19.80 19.65 -8.19
C TYR A 355 -19.85 21.17 -8.22
N VAL A 356 -19.43 21.75 -9.33
CA VAL A 356 -19.58 23.18 -9.63
C VAL A 356 -20.59 23.32 -10.75
N VAL A 357 -21.68 24.05 -10.50
CA VAL A 357 -22.80 24.20 -11.44
C VAL A 357 -22.91 25.65 -11.84
N HIS A 358 -22.77 25.92 -13.13
CA HIS A 358 -22.97 27.25 -13.71
C HIS A 358 -24.30 27.30 -14.47
N GLY A 359 -25.16 28.20 -14.05
CA GLY A 359 -26.46 28.46 -14.67
C GLY A 359 -26.65 29.93 -15.10
N GLN A 360 -27.78 30.21 -15.72
CA GLN A 360 -28.22 31.52 -16.17
C GLN A 360 -29.66 31.82 -15.68
N GLY A 361 -29.98 31.35 -14.46
CA GLY A 361 -31.31 31.53 -13.86
C GLY A 361 -32.27 30.37 -14.09
N GLN A 362 -31.78 29.18 -14.48
CA GLN A 362 -32.62 28.00 -14.61
C GLN A 362 -33.21 27.59 -13.25
N VAL A 363 -34.49 27.28 -13.24
CA VAL A 363 -35.24 26.75 -12.09
C VAL A 363 -35.76 25.36 -12.37
N ARG A 364 -35.89 24.55 -11.32
CA ARG A 364 -36.52 23.23 -11.41
C ARG A 364 -38.04 23.42 -11.50
N GLN A 365 -38.66 22.85 -12.53
CA GLN A 365 -40.09 22.74 -12.69
C GLN A 365 -40.65 21.56 -11.91
#